data_dc99c35a225a0e75efcba240fbcf06c8
#
_entry.id   dc99c35a225a0e75efcba240fbcf06c8
#
_cell.length_a   1.000
_cell.length_b   1.000
_cell.length_c   1.000
_cell.angle_alpha   90.00
_cell.angle_beta   90.00
_cell.angle_gamma   90.00
#
_symmetry.space_group_name_H-M   'P 1'
#
loop_
_entity.id
_entity.type
_entity.pdbx_description
1 polymer ?
#
loop_
_entity_poly.entity_id
_entity_poly.type
_entity_poly.pdbx_seq_one_letter_code
_entity_poly.pdbx_strand_id
1 'polypeptide(L)'
;MDSRGTVFIPAALVNVLLLGPGVDVTHRAMELMGDCGLSVVWVGEHGVRQYAHGRALNHSSLLLEKQAKLVSNKRSRLAVARKMYQMRFPDEDVSKLTMESLRGKEGSRVRKAYREESKRTGVAWSHREYRIDNFESGTPINKALTAGHQALYGLCYSVISALGVSPGLGFIHTGNDLSFVYDFADLYKAQYSIPIAFDIVAKYGNDKDISTYTRLAMRDVFKKNKLVVKMVADLKYLLDAEDDVADGKVMSLWDDKEGLVDFGVQYHEYKDEGKDEEEWLLLPYLRYQKHYVEI
;
A
#
# COMPACT_ATOMS: atom_id res chain seq x y z
N MET A 1 15.31 -2.39 -24.11
CA MET A 1 16.53 -1.70 -24.56
C MET A 1 16.10 -0.34 -25.06
N ASP A 2 16.61 0.72 -24.49
CA ASP A 2 16.46 2.04 -25.08
C ASP A 2 17.80 2.48 -25.67
N SER A 3 17.85 3.71 -26.23
CA SER A 3 19.08 4.28 -26.81
C SER A 3 20.25 4.41 -25.83
N ARG A 4 20.03 4.17 -24.53
CA ARG A 4 21.02 4.28 -23.45
C ARG A 4 21.64 2.94 -23.05
N GLY A 5 21.16 1.82 -23.60
CA GLY A 5 21.71 0.47 -23.39
C GLY A 5 20.96 -0.39 -22.39
N THR A 6 21.65 -1.41 -21.86
CA THR A 6 21.09 -2.37 -20.91
C THR A 6 21.49 -2.02 -19.48
N VAL A 7 20.51 -2.02 -18.56
CA VAL A 7 20.74 -1.84 -17.11
C VAL A 7 20.43 -3.16 -16.41
N PHE A 8 21.37 -3.65 -15.61
CA PHE A 8 21.16 -4.82 -14.75
C PHE A 8 20.65 -4.39 -13.38
N ILE A 9 19.48 -4.89 -13.00
CA ILE A 9 18.86 -4.61 -11.70
C ILE A 9 18.79 -5.92 -10.92
N PRO A 10 19.50 -6.07 -9.80
CA PRO A 10 19.37 -7.26 -8.95
C PRO A 10 17.96 -7.32 -8.35
N ALA A 11 17.15 -8.28 -8.75
CA ALA A 11 15.76 -8.41 -8.32
C ALA A 11 15.63 -8.51 -6.79
N ALA A 12 16.56 -9.20 -6.12
CA ALA A 12 16.58 -9.35 -4.66
C ALA A 12 16.82 -8.04 -3.87
N LEU A 13 17.27 -6.97 -4.53
CA LEU A 13 17.51 -5.67 -3.88
C LEU A 13 16.34 -4.69 -4.08
N VAL A 14 15.34 -5.08 -4.86
CA VAL A 14 14.19 -4.23 -5.21
C VAL A 14 12.95 -4.78 -4.53
N ASN A 15 12.29 -3.99 -3.70
CA ASN A 15 11.04 -4.39 -3.06
C ASN A 15 9.83 -4.22 -3.99
N VAL A 16 9.86 -3.20 -4.84
CA VAL A 16 8.77 -2.89 -5.75
C VAL A 16 9.31 -2.41 -7.09
N LEU A 17 8.79 -2.96 -8.18
CA LEU A 17 9.06 -2.54 -9.54
C LEU A 17 7.81 -1.91 -10.17
N LEU A 18 7.91 -0.66 -10.58
CA LEU A 18 6.86 0.04 -11.31
C LEU A 18 7.11 -0.11 -12.82
N LEU A 19 6.19 -0.76 -13.50
CA LEU A 19 6.22 -0.95 -14.96
C LEU A 19 5.35 0.10 -15.62
N GLY A 20 5.96 1.00 -16.38
CA GLY A 20 5.26 2.04 -17.14
C GLY A 20 4.70 1.53 -18.48
N PRO A 21 3.98 2.38 -19.23
CA PRO A 21 3.48 2.05 -20.56
C PRO A 21 4.60 1.64 -21.53
N GLY A 22 4.31 0.67 -22.39
CA GLY A 22 5.26 0.17 -23.38
C GLY A 22 6.38 -0.73 -22.84
N VAL A 23 6.26 -1.19 -21.58
CA VAL A 23 7.20 -2.17 -20.99
C VAL A 23 6.69 -3.58 -21.25
N ASP A 24 7.50 -4.38 -21.92
CA ASP A 24 7.28 -5.81 -22.09
C ASP A 24 8.01 -6.59 -21.00
N VAL A 25 7.35 -7.59 -20.43
CA VAL A 25 7.91 -8.45 -19.39
C VAL A 25 7.78 -9.90 -19.82
N THR A 26 8.88 -10.62 -19.82
CA THR A 26 8.88 -12.05 -20.12
C THR A 26 8.36 -12.87 -18.94
N HIS A 27 7.80 -14.07 -19.22
CA HIS A 27 7.39 -14.99 -18.17
C HIS A 27 8.53 -15.31 -17.20
N ARG A 28 9.75 -15.54 -17.69
CA ARG A 28 10.93 -15.81 -16.86
C ARG A 28 11.31 -14.64 -15.96
N ALA A 29 11.12 -13.40 -16.43
CA ALA A 29 11.33 -12.23 -15.59
C ALA A 29 10.30 -12.14 -14.47
N MET A 30 9.02 -12.46 -14.75
CA MET A 30 7.96 -12.51 -13.73
C MET A 30 8.22 -13.59 -12.69
N GLU A 31 8.65 -14.77 -13.11
CA GLU A 31 9.05 -15.87 -12.22
C GLU A 31 10.18 -15.43 -11.29
N LEU A 32 11.27 -14.89 -11.84
CA LEU A 32 12.38 -14.39 -11.05
C LEU A 32 11.97 -13.30 -10.04
N MET A 33 11.13 -12.37 -10.46
CA MET A 33 10.61 -11.33 -9.59
C MET A 33 9.74 -11.91 -8.46
N GLY A 34 8.91 -12.91 -8.79
CA GLY A 34 8.14 -13.68 -7.82
C GLY A 34 9.02 -14.38 -6.80
N ASP A 35 10.03 -15.14 -7.25
CA ASP A 35 10.97 -15.90 -6.40
C ASP A 35 11.76 -14.98 -5.45
N CYS A 36 12.05 -13.75 -5.88
CA CYS A 36 12.75 -12.75 -5.08
C CYS A 36 11.82 -11.95 -4.13
N GLY A 37 10.52 -12.22 -4.11
CA GLY A 37 9.56 -11.46 -3.30
C GLY A 37 9.35 -10.03 -3.78
N LEU A 38 9.65 -9.74 -5.04
CA LEU A 38 9.51 -8.42 -5.65
C LEU A 38 8.05 -8.18 -6.04
N SER A 39 7.43 -7.14 -5.50
CA SER A 39 6.11 -6.68 -5.94
C SER A 39 6.21 -5.95 -7.28
N VAL A 40 5.37 -6.33 -8.22
CA VAL A 40 5.31 -5.69 -9.54
C VAL A 40 4.00 -4.92 -9.66
N VAL A 41 4.09 -3.67 -10.09
CA VAL A 41 2.93 -2.78 -10.25
C VAL A 41 2.95 -2.17 -11.64
N TRP A 42 1.89 -2.39 -12.40
CA TRP A 42 1.68 -1.73 -13.69
C TRP A 42 1.06 -0.36 -13.46
N VAL A 43 1.76 0.66 -13.93
CA VAL A 43 1.35 2.05 -13.76
C VAL A 43 1.14 2.72 -15.11
N GLY A 44 0.28 3.72 -15.15
CA GLY A 44 0.07 4.56 -16.32
C GLY A 44 1.23 5.50 -16.60
N GLU A 45 1.07 6.30 -17.64
CA GLU A 45 2.04 7.35 -17.98
C GLU A 45 2.36 8.18 -16.76
N HIS A 46 3.66 8.38 -16.56
CA HIS A 46 4.18 9.17 -15.44
C HIS A 46 3.90 8.59 -14.05
N GLY A 47 3.50 7.32 -13.93
CA GLY A 47 3.17 6.69 -12.65
C GLY A 47 1.88 7.21 -12.01
N VAL A 48 1.02 7.89 -12.78
CA VAL A 48 -0.16 8.60 -12.26
C VAL A 48 -1.34 7.67 -11.97
N ARG A 49 -1.41 6.53 -12.64
CA ARG A 49 -2.48 5.53 -12.47
C ARG A 49 -1.85 4.16 -12.25
N GLN A 50 -2.45 3.39 -11.38
CA GLN A 50 -2.14 1.98 -11.23
C GLN A 50 -3.21 1.19 -11.97
N TYR A 51 -2.78 0.20 -12.74
CA TYR A 51 -3.68 -0.66 -13.50
C TYR A 51 -3.76 -2.08 -12.95
N ALA A 52 -2.64 -2.61 -12.47
CA ALA A 52 -2.55 -3.96 -11.95
C ALA A 52 -1.37 -4.10 -10.99
N HIS A 53 -1.37 -5.15 -10.19
CA HIS A 53 -0.21 -5.54 -9.40
C HIS A 53 -0.04 -7.06 -9.45
N GLY A 54 1.20 -7.51 -9.40
CA GLY A 54 1.56 -8.90 -9.18
C GLY A 54 1.65 -9.18 -7.68
N ARG A 55 1.32 -10.40 -7.28
CA ARG A 55 1.40 -10.82 -5.88
C ARG A 55 2.84 -10.82 -5.41
N ALA A 56 3.12 -10.17 -4.28
CA ALA A 56 4.35 -10.40 -3.54
C ALA A 56 4.33 -11.81 -2.93
N LEU A 57 5.52 -12.41 -2.78
CA LEU A 57 5.67 -13.71 -2.11
C LEU A 57 5.54 -13.61 -0.58
N ASN A 58 4.76 -12.67 -0.07
CA ASN A 58 4.39 -12.70 1.33
C ASN A 58 3.38 -13.84 1.53
N HIS A 59 3.85 -14.94 2.11
CA HIS A 59 3.04 -16.12 2.40
C HIS A 59 2.24 -16.00 3.70
N SER A 60 2.41 -14.90 4.46
CA SER A 60 1.69 -14.68 5.71
C SER A 60 0.40 -13.89 5.49
N SER A 61 -0.72 -14.39 5.99
CA SER A 61 -2.01 -13.68 6.07
C SER A 61 -2.17 -12.88 7.37
N LEU A 62 -1.22 -12.96 8.28
CA LEU A 62 -1.34 -12.45 9.65
C LEU A 62 -1.74 -10.97 9.70
N LEU A 63 -1.08 -10.11 8.92
CA LEU A 63 -1.40 -8.67 8.88
C LEU A 63 -2.77 -8.40 8.24
N LEU A 64 -3.17 -9.20 7.24
CA LEU A 64 -4.50 -9.11 6.63
C LEU A 64 -5.60 -9.50 7.63
N GLU A 65 -5.40 -10.56 8.37
CA GLU A 65 -6.35 -11.02 9.41
C GLU A 65 -6.48 -9.98 10.53
N LYS A 66 -5.36 -9.41 10.99
CA LYS A 66 -5.37 -8.31 11.95
C LYS A 66 -6.11 -7.09 11.40
N GLN A 67 -5.83 -6.68 10.17
CA GLN A 67 -6.55 -5.57 9.51
C GLN A 67 -8.06 -5.86 9.45
N ALA A 68 -8.46 -7.05 9.00
CA ALA A 68 -9.86 -7.45 8.90
C ALA A 68 -10.55 -7.41 10.26
N LYS A 69 -9.93 -7.96 11.31
CA LYS A 69 -10.42 -7.93 12.69
C LYS A 69 -10.59 -6.48 13.20
N LEU A 70 -9.60 -5.62 12.98
CA LEU A 70 -9.62 -4.24 13.44
C LEU A 70 -10.67 -3.40 12.71
N VAL A 71 -10.85 -3.58 11.40
CA VAL A 71 -11.79 -2.79 10.59
C VAL A 71 -13.25 -3.22 10.80
N SER A 72 -13.49 -4.51 11.12
CA SER A 72 -14.84 -5.07 11.28
C SER A 72 -15.51 -4.64 12.60
N ASN A 73 -14.74 -4.27 13.61
CA ASN A 73 -15.30 -3.84 14.90
C ASN A 73 -15.24 -2.32 15.02
N LYS A 74 -16.37 -1.68 15.35
CA LYS A 74 -16.50 -0.22 15.44
C LYS A 74 -15.53 0.42 16.44
N ARG A 75 -15.25 -0.25 17.58
CA ARG A 75 -14.35 0.29 18.63
C ARG A 75 -12.90 0.23 18.18
N SER A 76 -12.43 -0.90 17.69
CA SER A 76 -11.06 -1.06 17.19
C SER A 76 -10.81 -0.20 15.95
N ARG A 77 -11.77 -0.12 15.03
CA ARG A 77 -11.72 0.77 13.88
C ARG A 77 -11.50 2.23 14.28
N LEU A 78 -12.28 2.73 15.25
CA LEU A 78 -12.10 4.08 15.77
C LEU A 78 -10.77 4.26 16.50
N ALA A 79 -10.28 3.23 17.19
CA ALA A 79 -8.97 3.27 17.84
C ALA A 79 -7.84 3.42 16.83
N VAL A 80 -7.86 2.66 15.73
CA VAL A 80 -6.88 2.80 14.63
C VAL A 80 -6.99 4.18 13.97
N ALA A 81 -8.21 4.66 13.69
CA ALA A 81 -8.38 6.00 13.15
C ALA A 81 -7.78 7.07 14.07
N ARG A 82 -7.98 6.97 15.39
CA ARG A 82 -7.35 7.87 16.38
C ARG A 82 -5.83 7.78 16.34
N LYS A 83 -5.22 6.59 16.23
CA LYS A 83 -3.77 6.44 16.03
C LYS A 83 -3.32 7.19 14.77
N MET A 84 -4.01 7.03 13.64
CA MET A 84 -3.70 7.75 12.40
C MET A 84 -3.74 9.28 12.59
N TYR A 85 -4.78 9.78 13.24
CA TYR A 85 -4.89 11.22 13.53
C TYR A 85 -3.81 11.71 14.51
N GLN A 86 -3.47 10.92 15.52
CA GLN A 86 -2.39 11.24 16.46
C GLN A 86 -1.03 11.29 15.76
N MET A 87 -0.75 10.37 14.84
CA MET A 87 0.48 10.38 14.03
C MET A 87 0.59 11.62 13.15
N ARG A 88 -0.54 12.09 12.62
CA ARG A 88 -0.58 13.31 11.78
C ARG A 88 -0.50 14.60 12.59
N PHE A 89 -0.98 14.58 13.81
CA PHE A 89 -1.12 15.77 14.68
C PHE A 89 -0.68 15.44 16.10
N PRO A 90 0.62 15.24 16.32
CA PRO A 90 1.17 14.74 17.58
C PRO A 90 0.89 15.65 18.78
N ASP A 91 0.74 16.95 18.54
CA ASP A 91 0.53 17.96 19.60
C ASP A 91 -0.91 18.04 20.11
N GLU A 92 -1.83 17.21 19.59
CA GLU A 92 -3.24 17.25 19.96
C GLU A 92 -3.71 15.92 20.56
N ASP A 93 -4.38 15.97 21.69
CA ASP A 93 -5.08 14.80 22.25
C ASP A 93 -6.33 14.48 21.44
N VAL A 94 -6.30 13.36 20.74
CA VAL A 94 -7.42 12.83 19.93
C VAL A 94 -8.11 11.64 20.57
N SER A 95 -7.68 11.20 21.76
CA SER A 95 -8.07 9.94 22.42
C SER A 95 -9.58 9.82 22.66
N LYS A 96 -10.26 10.93 22.91
CA LYS A 96 -11.70 10.99 23.21
C LYS A 96 -12.56 11.46 22.02
N LEU A 97 -11.96 11.79 20.87
CA LEU A 97 -12.71 12.36 19.74
C LEU A 97 -13.49 11.28 19.00
N THR A 98 -14.70 11.65 18.56
CA THR A 98 -15.49 10.84 17.62
C THR A 98 -14.92 10.94 16.20
N MET A 99 -15.31 10.03 15.31
CA MET A 99 -14.91 10.11 13.91
C MET A 99 -15.34 11.40 13.23
N GLU A 100 -16.52 11.91 13.55
CA GLU A 100 -17.03 13.20 13.03
C GLU A 100 -16.14 14.36 13.47
N SER A 101 -15.81 14.42 14.77
CA SER A 101 -14.90 15.44 15.31
C SER A 101 -13.51 15.37 14.69
N LEU A 102 -12.97 14.15 14.48
CA LEU A 102 -11.67 13.94 13.85
C LEU A 102 -11.68 14.50 12.41
N ARG A 103 -12.67 14.15 11.59
CA ARG A 103 -12.81 14.66 10.21
C ARG A 103 -12.98 16.18 10.14
N GLY A 104 -13.77 16.75 11.04
CA GLY A 104 -13.96 18.21 11.12
C GLY A 104 -12.65 18.94 11.41
N LYS A 105 -11.87 18.44 12.37
CA LYS A 105 -10.55 18.98 12.69
C LYS A 105 -9.55 18.80 11.54
N GLU A 106 -9.56 17.65 10.87
CA GLU A 106 -8.70 17.38 9.72
C GLU A 106 -8.87 18.41 8.62
N GLY A 107 -10.10 18.67 8.20
CA GLY A 107 -10.37 19.66 7.16
C GLY A 107 -9.82 21.06 7.48
N SER A 108 -9.86 21.46 8.76
CA SER A 108 -9.27 22.73 9.22
C SER A 108 -7.74 22.71 9.11
N ARG A 109 -7.10 21.62 9.53
CA ARG A 109 -5.63 21.47 9.55
C ARG A 109 -5.05 21.37 8.14
N VAL A 110 -5.69 20.61 7.26
CA VAL A 110 -5.27 20.50 5.86
C VAL A 110 -5.35 21.87 5.18
N ARG A 111 -6.44 22.64 5.41
CA ARG A 111 -6.54 24.01 4.92
C ARG A 111 -5.46 24.93 5.48
N LYS A 112 -5.06 24.73 6.75
CA LYS A 112 -3.96 25.47 7.38
C LYS A 112 -2.62 25.12 6.68
N ALA A 113 -2.31 23.84 6.48
CA ALA A 113 -1.10 23.40 5.81
C ALA A 113 -0.95 24.02 4.40
N TYR A 114 -1.99 24.00 3.59
CA TYR A 114 -1.95 24.65 2.28
C TYR A 114 -1.70 26.17 2.36
N ARG A 115 -2.31 26.87 3.30
CA ARG A 115 -2.10 28.32 3.48
C ARG A 115 -0.69 28.64 3.97
N GLU A 116 -0.13 27.83 4.87
CA GLU A 116 1.24 27.99 5.35
C GLU A 116 2.25 27.78 4.23
N GLU A 117 2.07 26.76 3.40
CA GLU A 117 2.93 26.50 2.24
C GLU A 117 2.81 27.59 1.18
N SER A 118 1.59 28.06 0.89
CA SER A 118 1.38 29.22 0.01
C SER A 118 2.10 30.46 0.51
N LYS A 119 2.00 30.76 1.81
CA LYS A 119 2.71 31.90 2.42
C LYS A 119 4.24 31.72 2.40
N ARG A 120 4.74 30.50 2.68
CA ARG A 120 6.17 30.19 2.71
C ARG A 120 6.82 30.33 1.34
N THR A 121 6.13 29.91 0.28
CA THR A 121 6.66 29.83 -1.09
C THR A 121 6.26 31.02 -1.97
N GLY A 122 5.29 31.82 -1.57
CA GLY A 122 4.69 32.86 -2.40
C GLY A 122 3.77 32.34 -3.53
N VAL A 123 3.56 31.04 -3.61
CA VAL A 123 2.66 30.44 -4.62
C VAL A 123 1.21 30.69 -4.26
N ALA A 124 0.45 31.30 -5.16
CA ALA A 124 -0.96 31.59 -4.94
C ALA A 124 -1.76 30.29 -4.72
N TRP A 125 -2.59 30.27 -3.68
CA TRP A 125 -3.45 29.17 -3.34
C TRP A 125 -4.88 29.66 -3.09
N SER A 126 -5.86 29.04 -3.76
CA SER A 126 -7.29 29.29 -3.52
C SER A 126 -7.96 28.05 -2.93
N HIS A 127 -7.99 26.98 -3.71
CA HIS A 127 -8.62 25.72 -3.32
C HIS A 127 -8.06 24.55 -4.12
N ARG A 128 -8.34 23.34 -3.67
CA ARG A 128 -7.99 22.12 -4.39
C ARG A 128 -9.00 21.91 -5.54
N GLU A 129 -8.51 21.97 -6.77
CA GLU A 129 -9.27 21.60 -7.95
C GLU A 129 -8.91 20.15 -8.32
N TYR A 130 -9.94 19.31 -8.39
CA TYR A 130 -9.79 17.93 -8.85
C TYR A 130 -10.63 17.75 -10.11
N ARG A 131 -9.98 17.77 -11.26
CA ARG A 131 -10.62 17.54 -12.57
C ARG A 131 -10.12 16.21 -13.12
N ILE A 132 -11.02 15.22 -13.11
CA ILE A 132 -10.72 13.86 -13.58
C ILE A 132 -10.53 13.86 -15.11
N ASP A 133 -11.32 14.69 -15.81
CA ASP A 133 -11.44 14.65 -17.26
C ASP A 133 -10.46 15.57 -18.01
N ASN A 134 -9.84 16.55 -17.33
CA ASN A 134 -8.92 17.47 -17.96
C ASN A 134 -7.80 17.92 -17.01
N PHE A 135 -6.79 17.07 -16.87
CA PHE A 135 -5.60 17.35 -16.04
C PHE A 135 -4.80 18.57 -16.54
N GLU A 136 -4.76 18.79 -17.86
CA GLU A 136 -3.98 19.86 -18.48
C GLU A 136 -4.53 21.27 -18.18
N SER A 137 -5.80 21.42 -17.88
CA SER A 137 -6.43 22.71 -17.58
C SER A 137 -6.26 23.18 -16.13
N GLY A 138 -5.65 22.39 -15.26
CA GLY A 138 -5.44 22.73 -13.85
C GLY A 138 -4.35 23.80 -13.65
N THR A 139 -4.46 24.58 -12.55
CA THR A 139 -3.39 25.48 -12.14
C THR A 139 -2.08 24.70 -11.87
N PRO A 140 -0.90 25.31 -12.05
CA PRO A 140 0.38 24.65 -11.81
C PRO A 140 0.47 23.94 -10.46
N ILE A 141 -0.02 24.60 -9.40
CA ILE A 141 -0.02 24.01 -8.07
C ILE A 141 -0.96 22.80 -7.96
N ASN A 142 -2.12 22.82 -8.63
CA ASN A 142 -3.02 21.66 -8.63
C ASN A 142 -2.46 20.51 -9.44
N LYS A 143 -1.72 20.76 -10.54
CA LYS A 143 -0.97 19.73 -11.30
C LYS A 143 0.13 19.12 -10.45
N ALA A 144 0.95 19.95 -9.79
CA ALA A 144 2.01 19.49 -8.90
C ALA A 144 1.47 18.66 -7.71
N LEU A 145 0.41 19.14 -7.04
CA LEU A 145 -0.24 18.41 -5.95
C LEU A 145 -0.78 17.05 -6.41
N THR A 146 -1.38 17.00 -7.60
CA THR A 146 -1.89 15.75 -8.15
C THR A 146 -0.75 14.78 -8.41
N ALA A 147 0.32 15.21 -9.07
CA ALA A 147 1.49 14.38 -9.35
C ALA A 147 2.17 13.89 -8.06
N GLY A 148 2.32 14.78 -7.07
CA GLY A 148 2.90 14.44 -5.76
C GLY A 148 2.04 13.43 -4.97
N HIS A 149 0.73 13.63 -4.92
CA HIS A 149 -0.19 12.71 -4.24
C HIS A 149 -0.22 11.34 -4.94
N GLN A 150 -0.23 11.29 -6.27
CA GLN A 150 -0.22 10.02 -7.01
C GLN A 150 1.08 9.25 -6.80
N ALA A 151 2.24 9.93 -6.77
CA ALA A 151 3.50 9.28 -6.43
C ALA A 151 3.47 8.68 -5.01
N LEU A 152 2.88 9.41 -4.06
CA LEU A 152 2.71 8.93 -2.68
C LEU A 152 1.73 7.75 -2.60
N TYR A 153 0.60 7.79 -3.32
CA TYR A 153 -0.35 6.67 -3.38
C TYR A 153 0.30 5.41 -3.94
N GLY A 154 1.09 5.54 -5.00
CA GLY A 154 1.83 4.40 -5.57
C GLY A 154 2.79 3.79 -4.55
N LEU A 155 3.52 4.59 -3.78
CA LEU A 155 4.42 4.10 -2.74
C LEU A 155 3.65 3.42 -1.59
N CYS A 156 2.58 4.05 -1.09
CA CYS A 156 1.72 3.47 -0.05
C CYS A 156 1.12 2.15 -0.48
N TYR A 157 0.58 2.10 -1.70
CA TYR A 157 0.03 0.88 -2.28
C TYR A 157 1.06 -0.25 -2.32
N SER A 158 2.29 0.09 -2.74
CA SER A 158 3.38 -0.88 -2.84
C SER A 158 3.73 -1.48 -1.47
N VAL A 159 3.82 -0.65 -0.43
CA VAL A 159 4.09 -1.12 0.95
C VAL A 159 2.94 -1.97 1.47
N ILE A 160 1.69 -1.53 1.30
CA ILE A 160 0.48 -2.25 1.73
C ILE A 160 0.43 -3.63 1.07
N SER A 161 0.62 -3.69 -0.25
CA SER A 161 0.59 -4.95 -1.01
C SER A 161 1.75 -5.87 -0.69
N ALA A 162 2.97 -5.32 -0.52
CA ALA A 162 4.15 -6.10 -0.15
C ALA A 162 4.02 -6.79 1.21
N LEU A 163 3.30 -6.16 2.14
CA LEU A 163 3.01 -6.73 3.46
C LEU A 163 1.77 -7.64 3.49
N GLY A 164 1.14 -7.89 2.34
CA GLY A 164 -0.05 -8.75 2.24
C GLY A 164 -1.33 -8.12 2.81
N VAL A 165 -1.32 -6.82 3.10
CA VAL A 165 -2.46 -6.07 3.65
C VAL A 165 -3.41 -5.66 2.51
N SER A 166 -4.70 -5.57 2.78
CA SER A 166 -5.69 -5.17 1.78
C SER A 166 -5.70 -3.66 1.54
N PRO A 167 -5.52 -3.18 0.30
CA PRO A 167 -5.62 -1.76 -0.04
C PRO A 167 -7.04 -1.20 0.10
N GLY A 168 -8.07 -2.06 0.05
CA GLY A 168 -9.50 -1.67 0.11
C GLY A 168 -10.10 -1.60 1.51
N LEU A 169 -9.48 -2.23 2.53
CA LEU A 169 -10.01 -2.24 3.90
C LEU A 169 -9.55 -1.01 4.69
N GLY A 170 -10.11 0.16 4.38
CA GLY A 170 -9.81 1.41 5.06
C GLY A 170 -10.52 1.59 6.41
N PHE A 171 -9.88 2.34 7.30
CA PHE A 171 -10.41 2.69 8.63
C PHE A 171 -11.23 3.98 8.62
N ILE A 172 -10.85 4.94 7.78
CA ILE A 172 -11.48 6.25 7.62
C ILE A 172 -12.30 6.28 6.32
N HIS A 173 -11.63 6.04 5.18
CA HIS A 173 -12.28 5.90 3.87
C HIS A 173 -12.88 4.50 3.72
N THR A 174 -13.98 4.39 2.96
CA THR A 174 -14.67 3.12 2.70
C THR A 174 -15.32 3.11 1.32
N GLY A 175 -15.55 1.91 0.77
CA GLY A 175 -16.30 1.74 -0.47
C GLY A 175 -15.49 1.93 -1.75
N ASN A 176 -14.17 2.09 -1.63
CA ASN A 176 -13.26 2.15 -2.77
C ASN A 176 -12.14 1.12 -2.60
N ASP A 177 -11.66 0.56 -3.69
CA ASP A 177 -10.58 -0.44 -3.73
C ASP A 177 -9.24 0.08 -3.19
N LEU A 178 -9.06 1.40 -3.08
CA LEU A 178 -7.89 2.09 -2.53
C LEU A 178 -8.17 2.79 -1.20
N SER A 179 -9.27 2.45 -0.50
CA SER A 179 -9.67 3.14 0.74
C SER A 179 -8.55 3.20 1.78
N PHE A 180 -7.84 2.09 2.01
CA PHE A 180 -6.73 2.06 2.96
C PHE A 180 -5.48 2.77 2.43
N VAL A 181 -5.27 2.77 1.12
CA VAL A 181 -4.17 3.54 0.51
C VAL A 181 -4.35 5.04 0.76
N TYR A 182 -5.57 5.54 0.63
CA TYR A 182 -5.86 6.95 0.94
C TYR A 182 -5.66 7.25 2.42
N ASP A 183 -6.17 6.40 3.31
CA ASP A 183 -5.97 6.53 4.76
C ASP A 183 -4.48 6.60 5.11
N PHE A 184 -3.71 5.68 4.57
CA PHE A 184 -2.29 5.55 4.86
C PHE A 184 -1.47 6.69 4.25
N ALA A 185 -1.79 7.11 3.03
CA ALA A 185 -1.13 8.22 2.37
C ALA A 185 -1.37 9.56 3.10
N ASP A 186 -2.52 9.73 3.72
CA ASP A 186 -2.86 10.95 4.46
C ASP A 186 -1.93 11.22 5.64
N LEU A 187 -1.26 10.18 6.16
CA LEU A 187 -0.22 10.34 7.18
C LEU A 187 0.97 11.19 6.70
N TYR A 188 1.23 11.19 5.41
CA TYR A 188 2.46 11.74 4.82
C TYR A 188 2.24 12.97 3.94
N LYS A 189 0.99 13.28 3.54
CA LYS A 189 0.69 14.38 2.61
C LYS A 189 1.20 15.74 3.09
N ALA A 190 0.92 16.07 4.36
CA ALA A 190 1.29 17.36 4.93
C ALA A 190 2.81 17.51 5.07
N GLN A 191 3.51 16.42 5.31
CA GLN A 191 4.97 16.43 5.51
C GLN A 191 5.76 16.37 4.21
N TYR A 192 5.22 15.72 3.17
CA TYR A 192 5.98 15.45 1.95
C TYR A 192 5.33 16.03 0.70
N SER A 193 4.18 15.55 0.27
CA SER A 193 3.65 15.88 -1.06
C SER A 193 3.16 17.33 -1.18
N ILE A 194 2.63 17.90 -0.10
CA ILE A 194 2.17 19.30 -0.12
C ILE A 194 3.36 20.26 -0.20
N PRO A 195 4.37 20.22 0.70
CA PRO A 195 5.52 21.12 0.63
C PRO A 195 6.28 21.01 -0.70
N ILE A 196 6.52 19.78 -1.17
CA ILE A 196 7.24 19.55 -2.43
C ILE A 196 6.49 20.16 -3.62
N ALA A 197 5.17 20.02 -3.69
CA ALA A 197 4.39 20.60 -4.77
C ALA A 197 4.53 22.14 -4.80
N PHE A 198 4.47 22.78 -3.65
CA PHE A 198 4.65 24.23 -3.55
C PHE A 198 6.09 24.66 -3.90
N ASP A 199 7.10 23.94 -3.44
CA ASP A 199 8.52 24.23 -3.77
C ASP A 199 8.78 24.12 -5.27
N ILE A 200 8.23 23.09 -5.92
CA ILE A 200 8.41 22.90 -7.38
C ILE A 200 7.73 24.03 -8.15
N VAL A 201 6.52 24.43 -7.76
CA VAL A 201 5.83 25.54 -8.43
C VAL A 201 6.53 26.88 -8.17
N ALA A 202 7.02 27.12 -6.97
CA ALA A 202 7.80 28.31 -6.67
C ALA A 202 9.08 28.41 -7.55
N LYS A 203 9.72 27.25 -7.82
CA LYS A 203 10.94 27.19 -8.62
C LYS A 203 10.73 27.28 -10.13
N TYR A 204 9.69 26.62 -10.65
CA TYR A 204 9.50 26.41 -12.09
C TYR A 204 8.29 27.16 -12.67
N GLY A 205 7.45 27.76 -11.82
CA GLY A 205 6.29 28.54 -12.25
C GLY A 205 5.26 27.71 -13.01
N ASN A 206 4.92 28.16 -14.22
CA ASN A 206 3.92 27.50 -15.09
C ASN A 206 4.62 26.64 -16.18
N ASP A 207 5.72 25.97 -15.85
CA ASP A 207 6.37 25.06 -16.78
C ASP A 207 5.46 23.86 -17.08
N LYS A 208 5.45 23.43 -18.36
CA LYS A 208 4.66 22.27 -18.82
C LYS A 208 5.06 20.97 -18.14
N ASP A 209 6.32 20.83 -17.71
CA ASP A 209 6.88 19.63 -17.11
C ASP A 209 6.77 19.59 -15.56
N ILE A 210 5.97 20.47 -14.97
CA ILE A 210 5.75 20.59 -13.53
C ILE A 210 5.47 19.22 -12.86
N SER A 211 4.65 18.39 -13.49
CA SER A 211 4.31 17.05 -12.98
C SER A 211 5.53 16.13 -12.96
N THR A 212 6.41 16.22 -13.95
CA THR A 212 7.66 15.44 -14.00
C THR A 212 8.63 15.89 -12.92
N TYR A 213 8.82 17.18 -12.76
CA TYR A 213 9.69 17.73 -11.71
C TYR A 213 9.18 17.33 -10.31
N THR A 214 7.87 17.40 -10.10
CA THR A 214 7.27 16.98 -8.82
C THR A 214 7.52 15.51 -8.52
N ARG A 215 7.33 14.60 -9.50
CA ARG A 215 7.60 13.17 -9.30
C ARG A 215 9.06 12.87 -9.01
N LEU A 216 9.99 13.53 -9.72
CA LEU A 216 11.42 13.38 -9.46
C LEU A 216 11.78 13.86 -8.05
N ALA A 217 11.26 15.00 -7.62
CA ALA A 217 11.46 15.51 -6.27
C ALA A 217 10.88 14.56 -5.20
N MET A 218 9.66 14.02 -5.43
CA MET A 218 9.06 13.02 -4.53
C MET A 218 9.94 11.78 -4.41
N ARG A 219 10.44 11.22 -5.52
CA ARG A 219 11.35 10.06 -5.53
C ARG A 219 12.60 10.33 -4.68
N ASP A 220 13.21 11.49 -4.86
CA ASP A 220 14.45 11.85 -4.16
C ASP A 220 14.20 12.01 -2.64
N VAL A 221 13.08 12.59 -2.27
CA VAL A 221 12.64 12.70 -0.86
C VAL A 221 12.31 11.34 -0.26
N PHE A 222 11.63 10.44 -0.97
CA PHE A 222 11.37 9.08 -0.52
C PHE A 222 12.66 8.33 -0.19
N LYS A 223 13.66 8.43 -1.07
CA LYS A 223 14.98 7.82 -0.87
C LYS A 223 15.72 8.45 0.31
N LYS A 224 15.82 9.78 0.34
CA LYS A 224 16.54 10.52 1.40
C LYS A 224 16.01 10.23 2.79
N ASN A 225 14.69 10.15 2.94
CA ASN A 225 14.03 9.93 4.24
C ASN A 225 13.79 8.45 4.55
N LYS A 226 14.27 7.52 3.73
CA LYS A 226 14.02 6.07 3.89
C LYS A 226 12.54 5.77 4.13
N LEU A 227 11.67 6.44 3.35
CA LEU A 227 10.24 6.49 3.62
C LEU A 227 9.57 5.09 3.60
N VAL A 228 10.06 4.17 2.76
CA VAL A 228 9.57 2.78 2.75
C VAL A 228 9.76 2.12 4.12
N VAL A 229 10.94 2.26 4.73
CA VAL A 229 11.23 1.66 6.04
C VAL A 229 10.31 2.25 7.11
N LYS A 230 10.12 3.58 7.08
CA LYS A 230 9.19 4.25 7.98
C LYS A 230 7.75 3.76 7.79
N MET A 231 7.29 3.66 6.54
CA MET A 231 5.95 3.18 6.21
C MET A 231 5.70 1.74 6.70
N VAL A 232 6.68 0.85 6.57
CA VAL A 232 6.57 -0.52 7.10
C VAL A 232 6.37 -0.50 8.62
N ALA A 233 7.16 0.28 9.34
CA ALA A 233 7.04 0.42 10.80
C ALA A 233 5.69 1.04 11.20
N ASP A 234 5.29 2.13 10.54
CA ASP A 234 4.03 2.82 10.78
C ASP A 234 2.82 1.89 10.52
N LEU A 235 2.87 1.08 9.47
CA LEU A 235 1.79 0.12 9.15
C LEU A 235 1.69 -0.97 10.22
N LYS A 236 2.82 -1.54 10.66
CA LYS A 236 2.85 -2.52 11.75
C LYS A 236 2.29 -1.92 13.05
N TYR A 237 2.68 -0.69 13.39
CA TYR A 237 2.14 0.04 14.53
C TYR A 237 0.62 0.24 14.46
N LEU A 238 0.09 0.62 13.30
CA LEU A 238 -1.35 0.81 13.12
C LEU A 238 -2.15 -0.48 13.32
N LEU A 239 -1.57 -1.62 12.93
CA LEU A 239 -2.21 -2.94 13.01
C LEU A 239 -1.89 -3.72 14.30
N ASP A 240 -1.22 -3.08 15.27
CA ASP A 240 -0.76 -3.73 16.53
C ASP A 240 0.10 -4.99 16.26
N ALA A 241 1.10 -4.85 15.37
CA ALA A 241 1.89 -5.94 14.84
C ALA A 241 3.41 -5.67 14.87
N GLU A 242 3.87 -4.82 15.78
CA GLU A 242 5.28 -4.42 15.86
C GLU A 242 6.20 -5.61 16.16
N ASP A 243 5.75 -6.49 17.05
CA ASP A 243 6.51 -7.65 17.51
C ASP A 243 6.33 -8.89 16.62
N ASP A 244 5.42 -8.81 15.62
CA ASP A 244 5.17 -9.94 14.75
C ASP A 244 6.34 -10.13 13.77
N VAL A 245 7.03 -11.23 13.93
CA VAL A 245 7.98 -11.73 12.93
C VAL A 245 7.16 -12.27 11.77
N ALA A 246 7.37 -11.74 10.59
CA ALA A 246 6.70 -12.21 9.36
C ALA A 246 7.28 -13.56 8.90
N ASP A 247 7.28 -14.54 9.78
CA ASP A 247 7.73 -15.90 9.45
C ASP A 247 6.52 -16.68 8.93
N GLY A 248 6.19 -16.45 7.67
CA GLY A 248 5.01 -16.97 6.99
C GLY A 248 5.06 -18.46 6.63
N LYS A 249 5.78 -19.27 7.40
CA LYS A 249 5.95 -20.69 7.11
C LYS A 249 5.07 -21.63 7.92
N VAL A 250 4.38 -21.12 8.93
CA VAL A 250 3.53 -21.98 9.76
C VAL A 250 2.08 -21.84 9.29
N MET A 251 1.56 -22.87 8.66
CA MET A 251 0.16 -22.99 8.35
C MET A 251 -0.54 -23.59 9.59
N SER A 252 -1.58 -22.91 10.07
CA SER A 252 -2.44 -23.42 11.15
C SER A 252 -3.84 -23.72 10.59
N LEU A 253 -4.55 -24.60 11.25
CA LEU A 253 -5.97 -24.85 10.99
C LEU A 253 -6.81 -24.06 11.98
N TRP A 254 -8.00 -23.64 11.57
CA TRP A 254 -8.96 -23.01 12.45
C TRP A 254 -9.96 -24.03 12.97
N ASP A 255 -10.16 -24.05 14.28
CA ASP A 255 -11.15 -24.87 14.98
C ASP A 255 -12.10 -23.95 15.74
N ASP A 256 -13.39 -24.30 15.76
CA ASP A 256 -14.43 -23.46 16.37
C ASP A 256 -14.39 -23.45 17.91
N LYS A 257 -13.69 -24.41 18.54
CA LYS A 257 -13.52 -24.51 19.98
C LYS A 257 -12.15 -24.07 20.47
N GLU A 258 -11.10 -24.56 19.79
CA GLU A 258 -9.70 -24.37 20.19
C GLU A 258 -9.05 -23.14 19.55
N GLY A 259 -9.67 -22.56 18.50
CA GLY A 259 -9.11 -21.45 17.75
C GLY A 259 -8.09 -21.91 16.71
N LEU A 260 -6.84 -21.47 16.80
CA LEU A 260 -5.77 -21.87 15.89
C LEU A 260 -5.07 -23.13 16.43
N VAL A 261 -5.00 -24.16 15.63
CA VAL A 261 -4.33 -25.44 15.92
C VAL A 261 -3.28 -25.74 14.87
N ASP A 262 -2.29 -26.51 15.23
CA ASP A 262 -1.19 -26.86 14.34
C ASP A 262 -1.65 -27.71 13.16
N PHE A 263 -1.08 -27.44 11.98
CA PHE A 263 -1.34 -28.24 10.79
C PHE A 263 -0.86 -29.68 10.99
N GLY A 264 -1.76 -30.64 10.69
CA GLY A 264 -1.47 -32.07 10.79
C GLY A 264 -1.78 -32.71 12.16
N VAL A 265 -2.36 -31.96 13.11
CA VAL A 265 -2.87 -32.54 14.35
C VAL A 265 -4.20 -33.27 14.09
N GLN A 266 -4.28 -34.55 14.41
CA GLN A 266 -5.53 -35.29 14.40
C GLN A 266 -6.33 -34.94 15.64
N TYR A 267 -7.54 -34.40 15.46
CA TYR A 267 -8.41 -33.92 16.55
C TYR A 267 -9.04 -35.01 17.41
N HIS A 268 -9.19 -36.21 16.86
CA HIS A 268 -9.68 -37.38 17.59
C HIS A 268 -9.09 -38.64 16.96
N GLU A 269 -8.74 -39.60 17.81
CA GLU A 269 -8.78 -40.98 17.39
C GLU A 269 -10.26 -41.30 17.05
N TYR A 270 -10.58 -41.27 15.76
CA TYR A 270 -11.78 -41.90 15.28
C TYR A 270 -11.64 -43.38 15.68
N LYS A 271 -12.39 -43.82 16.67
CA LYS A 271 -12.61 -45.22 16.85
C LYS A 271 -13.49 -45.66 15.67
N ASP A 272 -12.84 -46.00 14.59
CA ASP A 272 -13.46 -46.58 13.42
C ASP A 272 -13.87 -48.02 13.82
N GLU A 273 -15.14 -48.21 14.11
CA GLU A 273 -15.70 -49.54 14.19
C GLU A 273 -15.76 -50.07 12.74
N GLY A 274 -14.65 -50.59 12.29
CA GLY A 274 -14.52 -51.56 11.18
C GLY A 274 -14.98 -51.09 9.80
N LYS A 275 -14.13 -50.35 9.10
CA LYS A 275 -14.05 -50.38 7.61
C LYS A 275 -12.59 -50.21 7.17
N ASP A 276 -12.25 -51.06 6.18
CA ASP A 276 -10.90 -51.26 5.68
C ASP A 276 -10.14 -49.98 5.32
N GLU A 277 -8.92 -49.85 5.88
CA GLU A 277 -8.05 -48.68 5.82
C GLU A 277 -7.35 -48.41 4.44
N GLU A 278 -7.61 -49.19 3.40
CA GLU A 278 -6.81 -49.13 2.20
C GLU A 278 -7.33 -48.21 1.08
N GLU A 279 -8.54 -47.68 1.15
CA GLU A 279 -9.13 -46.98 -0.01
C GLU A 279 -9.03 -45.45 0.00
N TRP A 280 -8.62 -44.81 1.11
CA TRP A 280 -8.63 -43.35 1.25
C TRP A 280 -7.27 -42.67 1.09
N LEU A 281 -6.16 -43.40 1.08
CA LEU A 281 -4.81 -42.83 1.05
C LEU A 281 -4.31 -42.47 -0.37
N LEU A 282 -5.00 -42.86 -1.44
CA LEU A 282 -4.54 -42.70 -2.82
C LEU A 282 -5.25 -41.63 -3.65
N LEU A 283 -6.35 -41.07 -3.19
CA LEU A 283 -7.17 -40.16 -3.99
C LEU A 283 -6.68 -38.71 -4.15
N PRO A 284 -5.95 -38.08 -3.22
CA PRO A 284 -5.46 -36.72 -3.42
C PRO A 284 -4.19 -36.65 -4.28
N TYR A 285 -3.36 -37.70 -4.30
CA TYR A 285 -2.06 -37.63 -4.98
C TYR A 285 -2.11 -37.87 -6.48
N LEU A 286 -3.15 -38.56 -6.97
CA LEU A 286 -3.29 -38.90 -8.39
C LEU A 286 -3.94 -37.80 -9.24
N ARG A 287 -4.51 -36.76 -8.65
CA ARG A 287 -5.11 -35.64 -9.40
C ARG A 287 -4.13 -34.57 -9.85
N TYR A 288 -2.90 -34.53 -9.31
CA TYR A 288 -1.91 -33.51 -9.66
C TYR A 288 -0.85 -33.94 -10.68
N GLN A 289 -0.82 -35.22 -11.08
CA GLN A 289 0.21 -35.70 -12.02
C GLN A 289 -0.23 -35.81 -13.50
N LYS A 290 -1.41 -35.34 -13.88
CA LYS A 290 -1.92 -35.52 -15.25
C LYS A 290 -2.00 -34.26 -16.13
N HIS A 291 -1.30 -33.20 -15.83
CA HIS A 291 -1.23 -32.02 -16.72
C HIS A 291 0.18 -31.46 -16.87
N TYR A 292 1.15 -32.30 -17.19
CA TYR A 292 2.31 -31.88 -17.95
C TYR A 292 2.18 -32.51 -19.34
N VAL A 293 1.62 -31.76 -20.28
CA VAL A 293 1.74 -32.03 -21.70
C VAL A 293 2.89 -31.19 -22.22
N GLU A 294 3.90 -31.88 -22.76
CA GLU A 294 4.97 -31.32 -23.58
C GLU A 294 4.38 -30.44 -24.68
N ILE A 295 4.88 -29.25 -24.83
CA ILE A 295 4.99 -28.52 -26.10
C ILE A 295 6.40 -27.96 -26.21
#